data_e500cd6e77622350bb1f0c32f54e16dc
#
_entry.id   e500cd6e77622350bb1f0c32f54e16dc
#
_cell.length_a   1.000
_cell.length_b   1.000
_cell.length_c   1.000
_cell.angle_alpha   90.00
_cell.angle_beta   90.00
_cell.angle_gamma   90.00
#
_symmetry.space_group_name_H-M   'P 1'
#
loop_
_entity.id
_entity.type
_entity.pdbx_description
1 polymer ?
#
loop_
_entity_poly.entity_id
_entity_poly.type
_entity_poly.pdbx_seq_one_letter_code
_entity_poly.pdbx_strand_id
1 'polypeptide(L)'
;MIKTKKTDTITMLLGPGTTIEGTVEFENTVRLEGNVVGKIYSTDGKLIIGETATVNGEIMVNVAIIMGRVNGKINAGKRVEVYPPGRIEGDIQSPAVLIKSGVIFNGNCSMKV
;
A
#
# COMPACT_ATOMS: atom_id res chain seq x y z
N MET A 1 14.71 -8.15 -4.90
CA MET A 1 13.85 -7.19 -5.60
C MET A 1 12.92 -7.91 -6.56
N ILE A 2 11.66 -7.56 -6.52
CA ILE A 2 10.67 -8.09 -7.46
C ILE A 2 10.23 -6.96 -8.36
N LYS A 3 10.21 -7.22 -9.65
CA LYS A 3 9.87 -6.21 -10.64
C LYS A 3 8.85 -6.77 -11.60
N THR A 4 7.73 -6.06 -11.75
CA THR A 4 6.63 -6.49 -12.59
C THR A 4 6.34 -5.45 -13.65
N LYS A 5 6.21 -5.88 -14.91
CA LYS A 5 5.85 -5.02 -16.03
C LYS A 5 4.66 -5.61 -16.74
N LYS A 6 3.55 -4.92 -16.70
CA LYS A 6 2.34 -5.36 -17.35
C LYS A 6 1.51 -4.18 -17.79
N THR A 7 0.66 -4.42 -18.77
CA THR A 7 -0.28 -3.41 -19.22
C THR A 7 -1.71 -3.72 -18.80
N ASP A 8 -1.94 -4.87 -18.20
CA ASP A 8 -3.26 -5.29 -17.78
C ASP A 8 -3.66 -4.68 -16.45
N THR A 9 -4.94 -4.82 -16.11
CA THR A 9 -5.50 -4.21 -14.90
C THR A 9 -4.84 -4.69 -13.63
N ILE A 10 -4.74 -6.00 -13.46
CA ILE A 10 -4.09 -6.57 -12.28
C ILE A 10 -2.84 -7.26 -12.72
N THR A 11 -1.73 -6.77 -12.24
CA THR A 11 -0.43 -7.23 -12.66
C THR A 11 0.07 -8.38 -11.81
N MET A 12 -0.16 -8.29 -10.51
CA MET A 12 0.40 -9.26 -9.60
C MET A 12 -0.50 -9.45 -8.39
N LEU A 13 -0.54 -10.69 -7.91
CA LEU A 13 -1.24 -11.04 -6.67
C LEU A 13 -0.29 -11.82 -5.79
N LEU A 14 -0.02 -11.29 -4.60
CA LEU A 14 0.77 -11.99 -3.60
C LEU A 14 -0.18 -12.59 -2.59
N GLY A 15 -0.28 -13.91 -2.57
CA GLY A 15 -1.25 -14.61 -1.75
C GLY A 15 -0.91 -14.64 -0.27
N PRO A 16 -1.87 -15.08 0.55
CA PRO A 16 -1.64 -15.21 1.99
C PRO A 16 -0.49 -16.18 2.28
N GLY A 17 0.27 -15.87 3.32
CA GLY A 17 1.40 -16.72 3.72
C GLY A 17 2.69 -16.45 2.96
N THR A 18 2.65 -15.58 1.95
CA THR A 18 3.84 -15.20 1.20
C THR A 18 4.55 -14.07 1.93
N THR A 19 5.87 -14.14 1.98
CA THR A 19 6.68 -13.06 2.57
C THR A 19 7.74 -12.64 1.57
N ILE A 20 7.84 -11.33 1.36
CA ILE A 20 8.82 -10.74 0.47
C ILE A 20 9.64 -9.73 1.25
N GLU A 21 10.96 -9.82 1.13
CA GLU A 21 11.87 -8.83 1.71
C GLU A 21 12.60 -8.15 0.59
N GLY A 22 12.65 -6.81 0.64
CA GLY A 22 13.35 -6.03 -0.36
C GLY A 22 12.44 -4.99 -0.99
N THR A 23 12.58 -4.80 -2.31
CA THR A 23 11.84 -3.79 -3.04
C THR A 23 10.91 -4.43 -4.06
N VAL A 24 9.65 -3.99 -4.04
CA VAL A 24 8.67 -4.39 -5.04
C VAL A 24 8.41 -3.20 -5.95
N GLU A 25 8.68 -3.36 -7.23
CA GLU A 25 8.37 -2.34 -8.24
C GLU A 25 7.32 -2.90 -9.18
N PHE A 26 6.36 -2.08 -9.55
CA PHE A 26 5.30 -2.54 -10.44
C PHE A 26 4.71 -1.40 -11.24
N GLU A 27 3.96 -1.78 -12.29
CA GLU A 27 3.16 -0.87 -13.07
C GLU A 27 1.72 -1.40 -13.04
N ASN A 28 0.77 -0.51 -13.22
CA ASN A 28 -0.67 -0.84 -13.19
C ASN A 28 -1.16 -1.18 -11.78
N THR A 29 -1.64 -2.38 -11.55
CA THR A 29 -2.26 -2.71 -10.26
C THR A 29 -1.67 -3.96 -9.64
N VAL A 30 -1.36 -3.87 -8.35
CA VAL A 30 -0.91 -5.03 -7.56
C VAL A 30 -1.85 -5.20 -6.38
N ARG A 31 -2.28 -6.42 -6.16
CA ARG A 31 -3.03 -6.79 -4.96
C ARG A 31 -2.15 -7.64 -4.05
N LEU A 32 -2.06 -7.23 -2.79
CA LEU A 32 -1.17 -7.83 -1.83
C LEU A 32 -1.99 -8.47 -0.72
N GLU A 33 -1.82 -9.79 -0.52
CA GLU A 33 -2.46 -10.50 0.59
C GLU A 33 -1.45 -11.13 1.54
N GLY A 34 -0.16 -11.01 1.21
CA GLY A 34 0.91 -11.55 2.04
C GLY A 34 1.66 -10.47 2.78
N ASN A 35 2.89 -10.78 3.16
CA ASN A 35 3.73 -9.87 3.94
C ASN A 35 4.84 -9.28 3.10
N VAL A 36 5.11 -7.99 3.29
CA VAL A 36 6.24 -7.33 2.64
C VAL A 36 7.03 -6.57 3.68
N VAL A 37 8.34 -6.74 3.64
CA VAL A 37 9.29 -5.98 4.46
C VAL A 37 10.22 -5.25 3.51
N GLY A 38 10.18 -3.91 3.52
CA GLY A 38 11.02 -3.12 2.64
C GLY A 38 10.24 -2.01 1.95
N LYS A 39 10.37 -1.92 0.63
CA LYS A 39 9.77 -0.84 -0.13
C LYS A 39 8.84 -1.36 -1.21
N ILE A 40 7.75 -0.63 -1.42
CA ILE A 40 6.85 -0.87 -2.54
C ILE A 40 6.81 0.42 -3.34
N TYR A 41 7.09 0.34 -4.61
CA TYR A 41 7.23 1.52 -5.45
C TYR A 41 6.52 1.37 -6.78
N SER A 42 5.78 2.42 -7.16
CA SER A 42 5.23 2.55 -8.50
C SER A 42 4.96 4.01 -8.79
N THR A 43 5.28 4.46 -9.98
CA THR A 43 5.04 5.85 -10.39
C THR A 43 3.55 6.12 -10.57
N ASP A 44 2.87 5.26 -11.31
CA ASP A 44 1.47 5.47 -11.65
C ASP A 44 0.56 4.36 -11.17
N GLY A 45 1.09 3.42 -10.42
CA GLY A 45 0.38 2.22 -10.07
C GLY A 45 -0.57 2.36 -8.91
N LYS A 46 -1.43 1.37 -8.80
CA LYS A 46 -2.39 1.26 -7.72
C LYS A 46 -2.05 0.04 -6.87
N LEU A 47 -1.93 0.26 -5.58
CA LEU A 47 -1.62 -0.81 -4.64
C LEU A 47 -2.85 -1.10 -3.80
N ILE A 48 -3.25 -2.36 -3.75
CA ILE A 48 -4.35 -2.81 -2.91
C ILE A 48 -3.76 -3.73 -1.84
N ILE A 49 -3.88 -3.33 -0.60
CA ILE A 49 -3.41 -4.12 0.53
C ILE A 49 -4.63 -4.78 1.15
N GLY A 50 -4.75 -6.08 0.97
CA GLY A 50 -5.89 -6.86 1.43
C GLY A 50 -5.87 -7.10 2.94
N GLU A 51 -6.94 -7.69 3.44
CA GLU A 51 -7.13 -7.86 4.88
C GLU A 51 -6.07 -8.72 5.56
N THR A 52 -5.49 -9.65 4.81
CA THR A 52 -4.47 -10.56 5.36
C THR A 52 -3.05 -10.07 5.15
N ALA A 53 -2.89 -8.91 4.54
CA ALA A 53 -1.59 -8.38 4.21
C ALA A 53 -0.98 -7.57 5.34
N THR A 54 0.34 -7.59 5.41
CA THR A 54 1.11 -6.77 6.33
C THR A 54 2.29 -6.17 5.59
N VAL A 55 2.47 -4.87 5.73
CA VAL A 55 3.60 -4.17 5.11
C VAL A 55 4.39 -3.45 6.18
N ASN A 56 5.70 -3.69 6.20
CA ASN A 56 6.63 -2.99 7.09
C ASN A 56 7.64 -2.28 6.22
N GLY A 57 7.58 -0.95 6.19
CA GLY A 57 8.52 -0.17 5.40
C GLY A 57 7.87 1.02 4.73
N GLU A 58 8.26 1.29 3.49
CA GLU A 58 7.78 2.46 2.77
C GLU A 58 6.95 2.05 1.56
N ILE A 59 5.88 2.81 1.34
CA ILE A 59 5.02 2.64 0.17
C ILE A 59 5.04 3.95 -0.59
N MET A 60 5.39 3.89 -1.87
CA MET A 60 5.38 5.05 -2.77
C MET A 60 4.65 4.64 -4.04
N VAL A 61 3.40 5.04 -4.14
CA VAL A 61 2.54 4.66 -5.26
C VAL A 61 1.68 5.84 -5.67
N ASN A 62 0.87 5.67 -6.69
CA ASN A 62 -0.07 6.72 -7.09
C ASN A 62 -1.35 6.64 -6.27
N VAL A 63 -1.91 5.45 -6.14
CA VAL A 63 -3.12 5.21 -5.35
C VAL A 63 -2.87 4.05 -4.40
N ALA A 64 -3.21 4.22 -3.14
CA ALA A 64 -3.11 3.14 -2.16
C ALA A 64 -4.48 2.87 -1.55
N ILE A 65 -4.92 1.62 -1.61
CA ILE A 65 -6.15 1.16 -0.98
C ILE A 65 -5.76 0.14 0.07
N ILE A 66 -6.04 0.44 1.33
CA ILE A 66 -5.49 -0.31 2.44
C ILE A 66 -6.62 -0.89 3.28
N MET A 67 -6.63 -2.22 3.39
CA MET A 67 -7.54 -2.95 4.27
C MET A 67 -6.78 -3.82 5.26
N GLY A 68 -5.46 -3.83 5.15
CA GLY A 68 -4.59 -4.64 6.00
C GLY A 68 -3.78 -3.79 6.97
N ARG A 69 -2.65 -4.30 7.35
CA ARG A 69 -1.79 -3.64 8.34
C ARG A 69 -0.57 -3.02 7.66
N VAL A 70 -0.29 -1.76 7.97
CA VAL A 70 0.90 -1.08 7.45
C VAL A 70 1.64 -0.41 8.59
N ASN A 71 2.94 -0.68 8.68
CA ASN A 71 3.85 -0.01 9.59
C ASN A 71 4.89 0.74 8.78
N GLY A 72 4.91 2.07 8.86
CA GLY A 72 5.90 2.86 8.16
C GLY A 72 5.30 4.04 7.46
N LYS A 73 5.83 4.35 6.27
CA LYS A 73 5.41 5.52 5.52
C LYS A 73 4.62 5.15 4.29
N ILE A 74 3.55 5.89 4.06
CA ILE A 74 2.75 5.76 2.85
C ILE A 74 2.76 7.09 2.13
N ASN A 75 3.22 7.08 0.89
CA ASN A 75 3.27 8.27 0.05
C ASN A 75 2.53 7.95 -1.23
N ALA A 76 1.39 8.57 -1.42
CA ALA A 76 0.58 8.34 -2.63
C ALA A 76 0.40 9.65 -3.37
N GLY A 77 0.70 9.64 -4.65
CA GLY A 77 0.66 10.85 -5.47
C GLY A 77 -0.74 11.35 -5.73
N LYS A 78 -1.73 10.47 -5.69
CA LYS A 78 -3.11 10.84 -5.98
C LYS A 78 -4.01 10.72 -4.75
N ARG A 79 -4.08 9.55 -4.13
CA ARG A 79 -4.93 9.36 -2.94
C ARG A 79 -4.58 8.11 -2.16
N VAL A 80 -5.01 8.12 -0.91
CA VAL A 80 -4.98 6.95 -0.02
C VAL A 80 -6.41 6.71 0.46
N GLU A 81 -6.85 5.46 0.41
CA GLU A 81 -8.15 5.04 0.95
C GLU A 81 -7.91 3.93 1.94
N VAL A 82 -8.42 4.08 3.15
CA VAL A 82 -8.26 3.08 4.20
C VAL A 82 -9.62 2.59 4.65
N TYR A 83 -9.82 1.28 4.61
CA TYR A 83 -11.07 0.63 4.94
C TYR A 83 -10.87 -0.36 6.09
N PRO A 84 -11.88 -0.58 6.95
CA PRO A 84 -11.74 -1.57 7.99
C PRO A 84 -11.59 -2.98 7.37
N PRO A 85 -10.83 -3.87 7.99
CA PRO A 85 -10.18 -3.76 9.30
C PRO A 85 -8.76 -3.17 9.26
N GLY A 86 -8.49 -2.23 8.38
CA GLY A 86 -7.17 -1.66 8.19
C GLY A 86 -6.58 -1.06 9.46
N ARG A 87 -5.26 -1.15 9.56
CA ARG A 87 -4.53 -0.56 10.67
C ARG A 87 -3.24 0.03 10.14
N ILE A 88 -3.02 1.31 10.44
CA ILE A 88 -1.82 2.01 10.00
C ILE A 88 -1.10 2.58 11.20
N GLU A 89 0.20 2.30 11.28
CA GLU A 89 1.08 2.91 12.27
C GLU A 89 2.21 3.58 11.52
N GLY A 90 2.24 4.91 11.54
CA GLY A 90 3.24 5.66 10.82
C GLY A 90 2.67 6.90 10.16
N ASP A 91 3.23 7.27 9.01
CA ASP A 91 2.90 8.53 8.35
C ASP A 91 2.25 8.30 7.00
N ILE A 92 1.24 9.11 6.71
CA ILE A 92 0.60 9.15 5.40
C ILE A 92 0.84 10.52 4.79
N GLN A 93 1.25 10.54 3.54
CA GLN A 93 1.37 11.78 2.78
C GLN A 93 0.69 11.61 1.42
N SER A 94 -0.33 12.41 1.16
CA SER A 94 -1.10 12.32 -0.09
C SER A 94 -1.99 13.55 -0.22
N PRO A 95 -2.31 13.98 -1.46
CA PRO A 95 -3.25 15.10 -1.65
C PRO A 95 -4.66 14.78 -1.18
N ALA A 96 -5.05 13.52 -1.18
CA ALA A 96 -6.39 13.11 -0.74
C ALA A 96 -6.30 11.87 0.11
N VAL A 97 -6.97 11.89 1.26
CA VAL A 97 -6.96 10.75 2.20
C VAL A 97 -8.39 10.49 2.63
N LEU A 98 -8.82 9.24 2.50
CA LEU A 98 -10.12 8.78 2.95
C LEU A 98 -9.91 7.68 3.99
N ILE A 99 -10.43 7.88 5.19
CA ILE A 99 -10.32 6.89 6.26
C ILE A 99 -11.72 6.58 6.75
N LYS A 100 -12.14 5.34 6.59
CA LYS A 100 -13.47 4.90 6.98
C LYS A 100 -13.55 4.53 8.46
N SER A 101 -14.74 4.50 9.00
CA SER A 101 -14.97 4.08 10.38
C SER A 101 -14.48 2.65 10.58
N GLY A 102 -13.90 2.38 11.75
CA GLY A 102 -13.38 1.07 12.09
C GLY A 102 -11.92 0.87 11.79
N VAL A 103 -11.30 1.86 11.16
CA VAL A 103 -9.86 1.84 10.89
C VAL A 103 -9.12 2.36 12.12
N ILE A 104 -7.97 1.75 12.40
CA ILE A 104 -7.08 2.22 13.46
C ILE A 104 -5.90 2.93 12.80
N PHE A 105 -5.70 4.19 13.15
CA PHE A 105 -4.60 4.98 12.60
C PHE A 105 -3.85 5.66 13.72
N ASN A 106 -2.56 5.36 13.82
CA ASN A 106 -1.66 5.97 14.79
C ASN A 106 -0.48 6.58 14.06
N GLY A 107 -0.39 7.89 14.08
CA GLY A 107 0.71 8.58 13.41
C GLY A 107 0.28 9.93 12.87
N ASN A 108 0.92 10.34 11.79
CA ASN A 108 0.68 11.63 11.17
C ASN A 108 0.11 11.47 9.77
N CYS A 109 -0.83 12.34 9.44
CA CYS A 109 -1.40 12.37 8.11
C CYS A 109 -1.18 13.76 7.54
N SER A 110 -0.49 13.84 6.41
CA SER A 110 -0.20 15.11 5.74
C SER A 110 -0.85 15.10 4.37
N MET A 111 -1.73 16.07 4.13
CA MET A 111 -2.43 16.20 2.86
C MET A 111 -1.86 17.38 2.11
N LYS A 112 -0.81 17.13 1.35
CA LYS A 112 -0.17 18.15 0.55
C LYS A 112 -0.50 17.97 -0.91
N VAL A 113 -0.74 19.07 -1.55
CA VAL A 113 -1.04 19.08 -2.98
C VAL A 113 0.21 19.37 -3.78
#